data_26fc9da26660692e3771f9a12bdf2123
#
_entry.id   26fc9da26660692e3771f9a12bdf2123
#
_cell.length_a   1.000
_cell.length_b   1.000
_cell.length_c   1.000
_cell.angle_alpha   90.00
_cell.angle_beta   90.00
_cell.angle_gamma   90.00
#
_symmetry.space_group_name_H-M   'P 1'
#
loop_
_entity.id
_entity.type
_entity.pdbx_description
1 polymer ?
#
loop_
_entity_poly.entity_id
_entity_poly.type
_entity_poly.pdbx_seq_one_letter_code
_entity_poly.pdbx_strand_id
1 'polypeptide(L)'
;PCRADTASRSARGPPAAEAHAMLATLGLASLEELSTATVPADIRMQKELDLPLHRGEQAVLEEIRSIASENRVYRSLIGMGYYDCLTPGVIQRNIFENPSWYTQYTPYQAEIAQGRLEALVNFQTVVTDLTGLPLANASLLDEATAAAEAMAMCLAFSRSSGHERTEFFASQDCHPQTIAVMQTRAEPLGMTLRTGRTDTIDFSNPQLAGILLQYPATDGSIEDYSTLVTQAHAAGVLFVGAPDLLALPR
;
A
#
# COMPACT_ATOMS: atom_id res chain seq x y z
N PRO A 1 -25.81 18.37 -33.90
CA PRO A 1 -26.50 17.80 -32.77
C PRO A 1 -25.64 16.71 -32.17
N CYS A 2 -25.07 17.01 -31.02
CA CYS A 2 -24.13 16.17 -30.28
C CYS A 2 -24.82 14.89 -29.80
N ARG A 3 -24.31 13.71 -30.19
CA ARG A 3 -24.65 12.43 -29.57
C ARG A 3 -23.96 12.32 -28.20
N ALA A 4 -24.38 13.13 -27.26
CA ALA A 4 -23.77 13.15 -25.91
C ALA A 4 -24.62 12.42 -24.86
N ASP A 5 -25.47 11.46 -25.25
CA ASP A 5 -26.56 11.14 -24.33
C ASP A 5 -26.78 9.69 -23.91
N THR A 6 -26.03 8.74 -24.41
CA THR A 6 -26.23 7.34 -23.98
C THR A 6 -25.34 6.94 -22.78
N ALA A 7 -24.15 7.47 -22.67
CA ALA A 7 -23.24 7.16 -21.54
C ALA A 7 -23.62 7.92 -20.27
N SER A 8 -24.20 9.13 -20.39
CA SER A 8 -24.63 9.91 -19.22
C SER A 8 -25.94 9.40 -18.59
N ARG A 9 -26.75 8.68 -19.34
CA ARG A 9 -28.02 8.12 -18.83
C ARG A 9 -27.80 6.93 -17.90
N SER A 10 -26.82 6.09 -18.16
CA SER A 10 -26.54 4.92 -17.32
C SER A 10 -25.96 5.30 -15.93
N ALA A 11 -25.32 6.46 -15.82
CA ALA A 11 -24.74 6.94 -14.56
C ALA A 11 -25.72 7.73 -13.68
N ARG A 12 -26.88 8.16 -14.22
CA ARG A 12 -27.84 9.01 -13.51
C ARG A 12 -29.07 8.27 -12.98
N GLY A 13 -29.15 6.96 -13.19
CA GLY A 13 -30.35 6.20 -12.89
C GLY A 13 -31.50 6.46 -13.89
N PRO A 14 -32.65 5.77 -13.72
CA PRO A 14 -33.80 5.92 -14.60
C PRO A 14 -34.45 7.31 -14.48
N PRO A 15 -34.98 7.88 -15.56
CA PRO A 15 -35.82 9.06 -15.49
C PRO A 15 -37.04 8.84 -14.59
N ALA A 16 -37.62 9.92 -14.06
CA ALA A 16 -38.72 9.86 -13.10
C ALA A 16 -39.91 9.01 -13.62
N ALA A 17 -40.25 9.11 -14.91
CA ALA A 17 -41.34 8.32 -15.51
C ALA A 17 -41.02 6.82 -15.50
N GLU A 18 -39.79 6.42 -15.79
CA GLU A 18 -39.37 5.04 -15.75
C GLU A 18 -39.33 4.52 -14.31
N ALA A 19 -38.82 5.34 -13.36
CA ALA A 19 -38.83 5.00 -11.95
C ALA A 19 -40.24 4.75 -11.43
N HIS A 20 -41.20 5.59 -11.79
CA HIS A 20 -42.61 5.35 -11.45
C HIS A 20 -43.18 4.07 -12.05
N ALA A 21 -42.86 3.76 -13.31
CA ALA A 21 -43.30 2.51 -13.94
C ALA A 21 -42.69 1.27 -13.24
N MET A 22 -41.42 1.35 -12.84
CA MET A 22 -40.77 0.28 -12.09
C MET A 22 -41.39 0.09 -10.70
N LEU A 23 -41.66 1.17 -9.98
CA LEU A 23 -42.35 1.12 -8.70
C LEU A 23 -43.75 0.54 -8.79
N ALA A 24 -44.50 0.95 -9.80
CA ALA A 24 -45.84 0.40 -10.06
C ALA A 24 -45.81 -1.11 -10.31
N THR A 25 -44.79 -1.60 -11.03
CA THR A 25 -44.58 -3.06 -11.25
C THR A 25 -44.34 -3.81 -9.93
N LEU A 26 -43.69 -3.16 -8.95
CA LEU A 26 -43.47 -3.72 -7.64
C LEU A 26 -44.63 -3.52 -6.66
N GLY A 27 -45.67 -2.80 -7.07
CA GLY A 27 -46.81 -2.44 -6.21
C GLY A 27 -46.48 -1.37 -5.16
N LEU A 28 -45.48 -0.54 -5.40
CA LEU A 28 -44.97 0.49 -4.47
C LEU A 28 -45.30 1.89 -5.03
N ALA A 29 -45.59 2.83 -4.13
CA ALA A 29 -45.94 4.20 -4.52
C ALA A 29 -44.73 5.14 -4.61
N SER A 30 -43.60 4.85 -3.91
CA SER A 30 -42.44 5.74 -3.83
C SER A 30 -41.13 4.98 -3.60
N LEU A 31 -40.02 5.64 -3.88
CA LEU A 31 -38.70 5.13 -3.53
C LEU A 31 -38.48 5.00 -2.01
N GLU A 32 -39.13 5.87 -1.23
CA GLU A 32 -39.09 5.78 0.22
C GLU A 32 -39.79 4.52 0.73
N GLU A 33 -40.93 4.17 0.13
CA GLU A 33 -41.64 2.93 0.43
C GLU A 33 -40.79 1.71 0.04
N LEU A 34 -40.12 1.77 -1.12
CA LEU A 34 -39.18 0.72 -1.56
C LEU A 34 -38.04 0.57 -0.54
N SER A 35 -37.41 1.67 -0.14
CA SER A 35 -36.33 1.67 0.87
C SER A 35 -36.80 1.10 2.19
N THR A 36 -38.02 1.46 2.61
CA THR A 36 -38.61 0.99 3.86
C THR A 36 -38.93 -0.50 3.81
N ALA A 37 -39.36 -1.01 2.67
CA ALA A 37 -39.69 -2.41 2.49
C ALA A 37 -38.46 -3.31 2.34
N THR A 38 -37.32 -2.77 1.86
CA THR A 38 -36.13 -3.57 1.54
C THR A 38 -35.05 -3.49 2.59
N VAL A 39 -34.90 -2.35 3.30
CA VAL A 39 -33.86 -2.15 4.31
C VAL A 39 -34.39 -2.47 5.70
N PRO A 40 -33.85 -3.44 6.44
CA PRO A 40 -34.25 -3.72 7.80
C PRO A 40 -34.22 -2.47 8.70
N ALA A 41 -35.18 -2.35 9.61
CA ALA A 41 -35.36 -1.13 10.41
C ALA A 41 -34.20 -0.83 11.36
N ASP A 42 -33.51 -1.87 11.82
CA ASP A 42 -32.37 -1.82 12.73
C ASP A 42 -31.09 -1.28 12.11
N ILE A 43 -30.94 -1.40 10.78
CA ILE A 43 -29.78 -0.86 10.05
C ILE A 43 -30.13 0.38 9.20
N ARG A 44 -31.41 0.74 9.14
CA ARG A 44 -31.85 1.88 8.36
C ARG A 44 -31.51 3.21 9.05
N MET A 45 -30.81 4.09 8.35
CA MET A 45 -30.49 5.43 8.81
C MET A 45 -31.76 6.24 9.03
N GLN A 46 -31.94 6.80 10.23
CA GLN A 46 -33.14 7.58 10.62
C GLN A 46 -33.02 9.07 10.30
N LYS A 47 -31.82 9.55 10.01
CA LYS A 47 -31.56 10.95 9.68
C LYS A 47 -30.97 11.04 8.29
N GLU A 48 -31.37 12.07 7.56
CA GLU A 48 -30.68 12.43 6.33
C GLU A 48 -29.23 12.82 6.63
N LEU A 49 -28.34 12.57 5.65
CA LEU A 49 -26.96 13.01 5.75
C LEU A 49 -26.92 14.54 5.73
N ASP A 50 -26.19 15.12 6.67
CA ASP A 50 -25.92 16.56 6.69
C ASP A 50 -24.84 16.89 5.65
N LEU A 51 -25.27 17.01 4.41
CA LEU A 51 -24.41 17.30 3.27
C LEU A 51 -24.77 18.65 2.68
N PRO A 52 -23.77 19.40 2.20
CA PRO A 52 -24.03 20.65 1.47
C PRO A 52 -24.84 20.37 0.19
N LEU A 53 -25.54 21.36 -0.25
CA LEU A 53 -26.27 21.29 -1.51
C LEU A 53 -25.31 20.95 -2.67
N HIS A 54 -25.80 20.16 -3.61
CA HIS A 54 -25.08 19.81 -4.83
C HIS A 54 -24.63 21.08 -5.57
N ARG A 55 -23.39 21.08 -5.98
CA ARG A 55 -22.77 22.14 -6.79
C ARG A 55 -22.31 21.56 -8.13
N GLY A 56 -22.29 22.38 -9.17
CA GLY A 56 -21.79 21.99 -10.47
C GLY A 56 -20.27 21.74 -10.46
N GLU A 57 -19.77 20.99 -11.42
CA GLU A 57 -18.37 20.63 -11.59
C GLU A 57 -17.43 21.84 -11.53
N GLN A 58 -17.80 22.94 -12.23
CA GLN A 58 -17.01 24.15 -12.27
C GLN A 58 -16.78 24.75 -10.86
N ALA A 59 -17.82 24.84 -10.05
CA ALA A 59 -17.75 25.40 -8.70
C ALA A 59 -16.89 24.52 -7.76
N VAL A 60 -16.97 23.19 -7.92
CA VAL A 60 -16.15 22.25 -7.16
C VAL A 60 -14.67 22.35 -7.56
N LEU A 61 -14.37 22.46 -8.85
CA LEU A 61 -13.00 22.66 -9.31
C LEU A 61 -12.38 23.98 -8.86
N GLU A 62 -13.18 25.06 -8.82
CA GLU A 62 -12.74 26.35 -8.29
C GLU A 62 -12.42 26.29 -6.81
N GLU A 63 -13.26 25.62 -6.03
CA GLU A 63 -13.01 25.41 -4.59
C GLU A 63 -11.75 24.56 -4.36
N ILE A 64 -11.59 23.45 -5.05
CA ILE A 64 -10.39 22.61 -4.94
C ILE A 64 -9.13 23.40 -5.29
N ARG A 65 -9.17 24.21 -6.35
CA ARG A 65 -8.04 25.09 -6.71
C ARG A 65 -7.75 26.12 -5.62
N SER A 66 -8.81 26.71 -5.03
CA SER A 66 -8.65 27.65 -3.92
C SER A 66 -7.97 27.01 -2.73
N ILE A 67 -8.44 25.83 -2.30
CA ILE A 67 -7.83 25.05 -1.21
C ILE A 67 -6.38 24.69 -1.54
N ALA A 68 -6.14 24.19 -2.75
CA ALA A 68 -4.81 23.80 -3.20
C ALA A 68 -3.83 24.98 -3.25
N SER A 69 -4.32 26.20 -3.55
CA SER A 69 -3.51 27.42 -3.61
C SER A 69 -3.00 27.90 -2.27
N GLU A 70 -3.55 27.41 -1.17
CA GLU A 70 -3.05 27.69 0.18
C GLU A 70 -1.75 26.94 0.50
N ASN A 71 -1.44 25.89 -0.25
CA ASN A 71 -0.18 25.17 -0.11
C ASN A 71 1.00 26.05 -0.54
N ARG A 72 2.05 25.99 0.27
CA ARG A 72 3.32 26.64 -0.04
C ARG A 72 4.35 25.57 -0.29
N VAL A 73 4.96 25.61 -1.48
CA VAL A 73 6.03 24.66 -1.84
C VAL A 73 7.32 25.13 -1.20
N TYR A 74 7.81 24.38 -0.23
CA TYR A 74 9.09 24.59 0.43
C TYR A 74 10.09 23.51 0.00
N ARG A 75 11.37 23.82 0.18
CA ARG A 75 12.40 22.80 0.08
C ARG A 75 12.24 21.82 1.25
N SER A 76 11.98 20.55 0.97
CA SER A 76 11.85 19.52 1.99
C SER A 76 13.22 19.10 2.53
N LEU A 77 13.35 19.04 3.85
CA LEU A 77 14.52 18.51 4.57
C LEU A 77 14.09 17.42 5.56
N ILE A 78 12.94 16.81 5.34
CA ILE A 78 12.40 15.78 6.24
C ILE A 78 13.30 14.54 6.25
N GLY A 79 13.87 14.16 5.09
CA GLY A 79 14.63 12.91 4.98
C GLY A 79 13.72 11.69 5.18
N MET A 80 14.24 10.63 5.83
CA MET A 80 13.46 9.44 6.24
C MET A 80 12.70 8.76 5.09
N GLY A 81 13.30 8.69 3.88
CA GLY A 81 12.66 8.11 2.70
C GLY A 81 11.78 9.07 1.89
N TYR A 82 11.56 10.31 2.33
CA TYR A 82 10.75 11.32 1.63
C TYR A 82 11.63 12.27 0.80
N TYR A 83 12.27 11.73 -0.23
CA TYR A 83 13.10 12.49 -1.15
C TYR A 83 12.33 12.85 -2.41
N ASP A 84 12.68 13.98 -3.03
CA ASP A 84 12.19 14.33 -4.35
C ASP A 84 12.74 13.37 -5.40
N CYS A 85 11.90 13.04 -6.39
CA CYS A 85 12.26 12.18 -7.51
C CYS A 85 12.22 12.98 -8.82
N LEU A 86 13.17 12.69 -9.70
CA LEU A 86 13.12 13.18 -11.07
C LEU A 86 12.32 12.20 -11.92
N THR A 87 11.06 12.56 -12.20
CA THR A 87 10.20 11.73 -13.05
C THR A 87 10.48 12.02 -14.52
N PRO A 88 10.96 11.05 -15.33
CA PRO A 88 11.09 11.25 -16.76
C PRO A 88 9.75 11.60 -17.40
N GLY A 89 9.75 12.60 -18.31
CA GLY A 89 8.51 13.07 -18.95
C GLY A 89 7.76 11.98 -19.71
N VAL A 90 8.47 10.99 -20.26
CA VAL A 90 7.86 9.84 -20.91
C VAL A 90 7.07 8.97 -19.94
N ILE A 91 7.57 8.78 -18.72
CA ILE A 91 6.87 8.01 -17.66
C ILE A 91 5.67 8.80 -17.18
N GLN A 92 5.83 10.09 -16.92
CA GLN A 92 4.73 10.94 -16.50
C GLN A 92 3.58 10.88 -17.51
N ARG A 93 3.84 11.13 -18.78
CA ARG A 93 2.81 11.18 -19.82
C ARG A 93 2.18 9.81 -20.10
N ASN A 94 3.01 8.76 -20.23
CA ASN A 94 2.55 7.47 -20.73
C ASN A 94 2.04 6.54 -19.62
N ILE A 95 2.39 6.79 -18.37
CA ILE A 95 1.99 5.98 -17.22
C ILE A 95 1.10 6.79 -16.28
N PHE A 96 1.60 7.85 -15.66
CA PHE A 96 0.86 8.57 -14.62
C PHE A 96 -0.36 9.34 -15.15
N GLU A 97 -0.29 9.90 -16.34
CA GLU A 97 -1.39 10.65 -16.97
C GLU A 97 -2.29 9.76 -17.84
N ASN A 98 -1.95 8.49 -18.02
CA ASN A 98 -2.69 7.58 -18.88
C ASN A 98 -3.81 6.87 -18.13
N PRO A 99 -5.11 7.11 -18.49
CA PRO A 99 -6.25 6.49 -17.82
C PRO A 99 -6.22 4.96 -17.83
N SER A 100 -5.64 4.35 -18.85
CA SER A 100 -5.49 2.90 -18.92
C SER A 100 -4.64 2.34 -17.78
N TRP A 101 -3.77 3.14 -17.16
CA TRP A 101 -2.97 2.75 -16.02
C TRP A 101 -3.63 3.10 -14.69
N TYR A 102 -4.10 4.33 -14.49
CA TYR A 102 -4.61 4.74 -13.18
C TYR A 102 -6.06 4.33 -12.92
N THR A 103 -6.82 3.91 -13.95
CA THR A 103 -8.19 3.35 -13.77
C THR A 103 -8.20 1.83 -13.66
N GLN A 104 -7.05 1.18 -13.65
CA GLN A 104 -6.95 -0.28 -13.54
C GLN A 104 -7.50 -0.79 -12.21
N TYR A 105 -8.26 -1.87 -12.32
CA TYR A 105 -8.72 -2.60 -11.15
C TYR A 105 -7.69 -3.68 -10.75
N THR A 106 -7.83 -4.22 -9.55
CA THR A 106 -7.00 -5.35 -9.11
C THR A 106 -7.15 -6.52 -10.08
N PRO A 107 -6.04 -7.17 -10.51
CA PRO A 107 -6.07 -8.18 -11.58
C PRO A 107 -6.57 -9.55 -11.06
N TYR A 108 -7.81 -9.60 -10.57
CA TYR A 108 -8.42 -10.85 -10.11
C TYR A 108 -8.64 -11.87 -11.23
N GLN A 109 -8.90 -11.39 -12.47
CA GLN A 109 -9.12 -12.20 -13.65
C GLN A 109 -7.97 -12.00 -14.63
N ALA A 110 -7.16 -13.05 -14.80
CA ALA A 110 -5.99 -13.01 -15.68
C ALA A 110 -6.35 -12.65 -17.12
N GLU A 111 -7.49 -13.11 -17.62
CA GLU A 111 -7.96 -12.92 -18.99
C GLU A 111 -8.17 -11.44 -19.33
N ILE A 112 -8.61 -10.64 -18.36
CA ILE A 112 -8.86 -9.20 -18.54
C ILE A 112 -7.60 -8.38 -18.23
N ALA A 113 -6.72 -8.90 -17.39
CA ALA A 113 -5.58 -8.18 -16.81
C ALA A 113 -4.22 -8.56 -17.42
N GLN A 114 -4.17 -9.12 -18.62
CA GLN A 114 -2.95 -9.66 -19.23
C GLN A 114 -1.80 -8.65 -19.27
N GLY A 115 -2.05 -7.42 -19.73
CA GLY A 115 -1.02 -6.36 -19.76
C GLY A 115 -0.55 -5.94 -18.37
N ARG A 116 -1.43 -5.95 -17.38
CA ARG A 116 -1.06 -5.68 -15.97
C ARG A 116 -0.16 -6.78 -15.42
N LEU A 117 -0.48 -8.03 -15.69
CA LEU A 117 0.32 -9.19 -15.27
C LEU A 117 1.70 -9.19 -15.93
N GLU A 118 1.79 -8.84 -17.22
CA GLU A 118 3.07 -8.65 -17.90
C GLU A 118 3.93 -7.58 -17.22
N ALA A 119 3.34 -6.44 -16.85
CA ALA A 119 4.03 -5.38 -16.12
C ALA A 119 4.53 -5.86 -14.74
N LEU A 120 3.76 -6.67 -14.02
CA LEU A 120 4.18 -7.26 -12.75
C LEU A 120 5.37 -8.22 -12.92
N VAL A 121 5.36 -9.05 -13.96
CA VAL A 121 6.49 -9.96 -14.27
C VAL A 121 7.73 -9.16 -14.63
N ASN A 122 7.60 -8.09 -15.43
CA ASN A 122 8.72 -7.20 -15.75
C ASN A 122 9.31 -6.55 -14.49
N PHE A 123 8.46 -6.11 -13.56
CA PHE A 123 8.91 -5.59 -12.27
C PHE A 123 9.71 -6.62 -11.48
N GLN A 124 9.23 -7.85 -11.37
CA GLN A 124 9.93 -8.92 -10.67
C GLN A 124 11.29 -9.21 -11.30
N THR A 125 11.37 -9.24 -12.63
CA THR A 125 12.62 -9.44 -13.38
C THR A 125 13.61 -8.32 -13.10
N VAL A 126 13.18 -7.07 -13.16
CA VAL A 126 14.04 -5.91 -12.88
C VAL A 126 14.58 -5.96 -11.44
N VAL A 127 13.75 -6.32 -10.47
CA VAL A 127 14.19 -6.41 -9.07
C VAL A 127 15.22 -7.53 -8.89
N THR A 128 15.02 -8.72 -9.48
CA THR A 128 16.00 -9.81 -9.42
C THR A 128 17.32 -9.42 -10.09
N ASP A 129 17.27 -8.74 -11.22
CA ASP A 129 18.46 -8.30 -11.94
C ASP A 129 19.26 -7.24 -11.15
N LEU A 130 18.57 -6.30 -10.51
CA LEU A 130 19.21 -5.24 -9.71
C LEU A 130 19.75 -5.73 -8.37
N THR A 131 19.08 -6.66 -7.73
CA THR A 131 19.46 -7.16 -6.41
C THR A 131 20.40 -8.37 -6.45
N GLY A 132 20.46 -9.09 -7.56
CA GLY A 132 21.13 -10.37 -7.65
C GLY A 132 20.45 -11.50 -6.88
N LEU A 133 19.27 -11.27 -6.31
CA LEU A 133 18.48 -12.30 -5.63
C LEU A 133 17.76 -13.18 -6.65
N PRO A 134 17.62 -14.50 -6.40
CA PRO A 134 17.05 -15.41 -7.38
C PRO A 134 15.54 -15.29 -7.55
N LEU A 135 14.86 -14.62 -6.65
CA LEU A 135 13.40 -14.52 -6.63
C LEU A 135 12.95 -13.15 -6.13
N ALA A 136 11.94 -12.59 -6.77
CA ALA A 136 11.19 -11.43 -6.29
C ALA A 136 9.68 -11.70 -6.38
N ASN A 137 8.92 -11.13 -5.45
CA ASN A 137 7.46 -11.02 -5.58
C ASN A 137 7.08 -9.73 -6.34
N ALA A 138 5.79 -9.53 -6.60
CA ALA A 138 5.29 -8.23 -7.01
C ALA A 138 5.49 -7.20 -5.88
N SER A 139 5.51 -5.90 -6.24
CA SER A 139 5.67 -4.82 -5.26
C SER A 139 4.58 -4.89 -4.19
N LEU A 140 4.97 -4.61 -2.96
CA LEU A 140 4.04 -4.38 -1.85
C LEU A 140 3.65 -2.90 -1.79
N LEU A 141 2.75 -2.54 -0.88
CA LEU A 141 2.20 -1.17 -0.80
C LEU A 141 3.29 -0.13 -0.56
N ASP A 142 4.18 -0.40 0.41
CA ASP A 142 5.29 0.46 0.80
C ASP A 142 6.42 -0.35 1.47
N GLU A 143 7.52 0.32 1.78
CA GLU A 143 8.69 -0.31 2.41
C GLU A 143 8.38 -0.86 3.81
N ALA A 144 7.59 -0.13 4.60
CA ALA A 144 7.24 -0.53 5.95
C ALA A 144 6.37 -1.81 5.94
N THR A 145 5.42 -1.90 5.01
CA THR A 145 4.64 -3.12 4.77
C THR A 145 5.55 -4.27 4.31
N ALA A 146 6.51 -4.00 3.40
CA ALA A 146 7.45 -5.02 2.94
C ALA A 146 8.30 -5.56 4.10
N ALA A 147 8.80 -4.70 4.98
CA ALA A 147 9.55 -5.10 6.18
C ALA A 147 8.69 -5.95 7.13
N ALA A 148 7.42 -5.59 7.33
CA ALA A 148 6.50 -6.35 8.16
C ALA A 148 6.15 -7.73 7.55
N GLU A 149 5.99 -7.81 6.24
CA GLU A 149 5.80 -9.09 5.55
C GLU A 149 7.06 -9.97 5.64
N ALA A 150 8.25 -9.39 5.49
CA ALA A 150 9.51 -10.12 5.67
C ALA A 150 9.65 -10.68 7.11
N MET A 151 9.27 -9.90 8.12
CA MET A 151 9.19 -10.36 9.50
C MET A 151 8.24 -11.57 9.65
N ALA A 152 7.05 -11.49 9.06
CA ALA A 152 6.08 -12.59 9.07
C ALA A 152 6.63 -13.84 8.32
N MET A 153 7.35 -13.65 7.22
CA MET A 153 8.03 -14.74 6.51
C MET A 153 9.11 -15.42 7.36
N CYS A 154 9.90 -14.64 8.12
CA CYS A 154 10.89 -15.20 9.05
C CYS A 154 10.24 -16.08 10.11
N LEU A 155 9.10 -15.65 10.65
CA LEU A 155 8.31 -16.45 11.59
C LEU A 155 7.80 -17.76 10.95
N ALA A 156 7.22 -17.64 9.75
CA ALA A 156 6.69 -18.81 9.03
C ALA A 156 7.80 -19.81 8.69
N PHE A 157 8.97 -19.33 8.25
CA PHE A 157 10.13 -20.16 7.97
C PHE A 157 10.63 -20.88 9.24
N SER A 158 10.73 -20.17 10.35
CA SER A 158 11.12 -20.75 11.64
C SER A 158 10.20 -21.91 12.03
N ARG A 159 8.89 -21.70 11.96
CA ARG A 159 7.87 -22.72 12.27
C ARG A 159 7.98 -23.93 11.31
N SER A 160 8.15 -23.70 10.03
CA SER A 160 8.30 -24.79 9.04
C SER A 160 9.57 -25.61 9.26
N SER A 161 10.60 -25.01 9.86
CA SER A 161 11.88 -25.66 10.20
C SER A 161 11.85 -26.35 11.58
N GLY A 162 10.69 -26.39 12.24
CA GLY A 162 10.53 -27.04 13.55
C GLY A 162 11.02 -26.19 14.73
N HIS A 163 11.21 -24.89 14.53
CA HIS A 163 11.59 -23.94 15.56
C HIS A 163 10.46 -22.95 15.83
N GLU A 164 10.07 -22.79 17.08
CA GLU A 164 9.05 -21.77 17.46
C GLU A 164 9.74 -20.49 17.92
N ARG A 165 10.41 -19.81 16.99
CA ARG A 165 11.01 -18.50 17.29
C ARG A 165 9.95 -17.42 17.14
N THR A 166 9.83 -16.54 18.14
CA THR A 166 8.76 -15.53 18.22
C THR A 166 9.27 -14.11 18.35
N GLU A 167 10.60 -13.93 18.35
CA GLU A 167 11.22 -12.61 18.46
C GLU A 167 11.84 -12.19 17.12
N PHE A 168 11.71 -10.92 16.80
CA PHE A 168 12.33 -10.28 15.67
C PHE A 168 13.01 -8.99 16.12
N PHE A 169 14.18 -8.70 15.57
CA PHE A 169 14.92 -7.49 15.89
C PHE A 169 14.90 -6.53 14.69
N ALA A 170 14.60 -5.26 14.92
CA ALA A 170 14.79 -4.18 13.96
C ALA A 170 15.80 -3.17 14.48
N SER A 171 16.78 -2.78 13.65
CA SER A 171 17.67 -1.69 14.03
C SER A 171 16.89 -0.43 14.34
N GLN A 172 17.27 0.30 15.37
CA GLN A 172 16.73 1.62 15.68
C GLN A 172 17.01 2.65 14.57
N ASP A 173 17.95 2.33 13.68
CA ASP A 173 18.37 3.18 12.57
C ASP A 173 17.49 2.95 11.31
N CYS A 174 16.51 2.05 11.38
CA CYS A 174 15.42 1.96 10.41
C CYS A 174 14.50 3.18 10.53
N HIS A 175 13.77 3.49 9.46
CA HIS A 175 12.79 4.58 9.50
C HIS A 175 11.74 4.35 10.59
N PRO A 176 11.38 5.40 11.36
CA PRO A 176 10.41 5.28 12.46
C PRO A 176 9.06 4.70 12.01
N GLN A 177 8.60 5.07 10.80
CA GLN A 177 7.36 4.54 10.23
C GLN A 177 7.45 3.04 9.94
N THR A 178 8.62 2.54 9.52
CA THR A 178 8.84 1.11 9.29
C THR A 178 8.73 0.34 10.61
N ILE A 179 9.38 0.81 11.64
CA ILE A 179 9.31 0.20 12.99
C ILE A 179 7.87 0.20 13.52
N ALA A 180 7.13 1.32 13.35
CA ALA A 180 5.74 1.43 13.82
C ALA A 180 4.80 0.45 13.11
N VAL A 181 4.93 0.28 11.79
CA VAL A 181 4.13 -0.69 11.03
C VAL A 181 4.49 -2.12 11.44
N MET A 182 5.78 -2.43 11.60
CA MET A 182 6.21 -3.74 12.06
C MET A 182 5.66 -4.06 13.45
N GLN A 183 5.66 -3.11 14.38
CA GLN A 183 5.09 -3.28 15.72
C GLN A 183 3.59 -3.59 15.65
N THR A 184 2.84 -2.86 14.83
CA THR A 184 1.40 -3.07 14.61
C THR A 184 1.12 -4.47 14.04
N ARG A 185 1.99 -4.97 13.18
CA ARG A 185 1.85 -6.29 12.55
C ARG A 185 2.34 -7.43 13.45
N ALA A 186 3.31 -7.19 14.30
CA ALA A 186 3.87 -8.18 15.22
C ALA A 186 2.87 -8.60 16.30
N GLU A 187 2.15 -7.63 16.86
CA GLU A 187 1.24 -7.83 17.98
C GLU A 187 0.18 -8.93 17.73
N PRO A 188 -0.64 -8.89 16.68
CA PRO A 188 -1.64 -9.92 16.42
C PRO A 188 -1.05 -11.28 16.04
N LEU A 189 0.22 -11.34 15.63
CA LEU A 189 0.93 -12.59 15.35
C LEU A 189 1.55 -13.22 16.60
N GLY A 190 1.47 -12.55 17.75
CA GLY A 190 2.12 -12.98 18.98
C GLY A 190 3.64 -12.90 18.92
N MET A 191 4.18 -12.03 18.06
CA MET A 191 5.61 -11.77 17.95
C MET A 191 6.06 -10.63 18.86
N THR A 192 7.28 -10.73 19.36
CA THR A 192 7.95 -9.64 20.05
C THR A 192 8.90 -8.94 19.09
N LEU A 193 8.61 -7.69 18.74
CA LEU A 193 9.56 -6.84 18.02
C LEU A 193 10.46 -6.12 19.03
N ARG A 194 11.76 -6.38 18.96
CA ARG A 194 12.79 -5.63 19.68
C ARG A 194 13.41 -4.60 18.77
N THR A 195 13.61 -3.41 19.30
CA THR A 195 14.29 -2.33 18.59
C THR A 195 15.49 -1.86 19.41
N GLY A 196 16.63 -1.68 18.77
CA GLY A 196 17.86 -1.26 19.46
C GLY A 196 19.02 -1.05 18.51
N ARG A 197 20.19 -0.83 19.08
CA ARG A 197 21.45 -0.74 18.33
C ARG A 197 21.88 -2.14 17.87
N THR A 198 22.54 -2.21 16.73
CA THR A 198 23.02 -3.47 16.14
C THR A 198 24.01 -4.22 17.03
N ASP A 199 24.79 -3.50 17.83
CA ASP A 199 25.75 -4.08 18.81
C ASP A 199 25.07 -4.72 20.04
N THR A 200 23.76 -4.54 20.20
CA THR A 200 22.98 -5.13 21.31
C THR A 200 22.25 -6.41 20.90
N ILE A 201 22.42 -6.89 19.68
CA ILE A 201 21.77 -8.12 19.21
C ILE A 201 22.36 -9.33 19.92
N ASP A 202 21.49 -10.08 20.59
CA ASP A 202 21.87 -11.34 21.22
C ASP A 202 21.57 -12.52 20.30
N PHE A 203 22.57 -12.95 19.54
CA PHE A 203 22.47 -14.12 18.66
C PHE A 203 22.40 -15.46 19.40
N SER A 204 22.62 -15.49 20.72
CA SER A 204 22.41 -16.69 21.54
C SER A 204 20.94 -16.88 21.93
N ASN A 205 20.10 -15.89 21.73
CA ASN A 205 18.67 -15.96 22.03
C ASN A 205 17.97 -16.96 21.11
N PRO A 206 17.48 -18.09 21.61
CA PRO A 206 16.83 -19.12 20.79
C PRO A 206 15.49 -18.68 20.20
N GLN A 207 14.91 -17.56 20.67
CA GLN A 207 13.65 -17.03 20.17
C GLN A 207 13.84 -16.08 18.98
N LEU A 208 15.05 -15.67 18.66
CA LEU A 208 15.31 -14.71 17.58
C LEU A 208 15.13 -15.36 16.21
N ALA A 209 14.06 -14.99 15.47
CA ALA A 209 13.75 -15.51 14.15
C ALA A 209 14.50 -14.78 13.03
N GLY A 210 14.67 -13.48 13.16
CA GLY A 210 15.31 -12.66 12.14
C GLY A 210 15.65 -11.26 12.62
N ILE A 211 16.42 -10.57 11.80
CA ILE A 211 16.82 -9.17 12.03
C ILE A 211 16.57 -8.33 10.79
N LEU A 212 16.20 -7.06 10.98
CA LEU A 212 16.03 -6.06 9.92
C LEU A 212 17.07 -4.97 10.08
N LEU A 213 17.79 -4.69 9.01
CA LEU A 213 18.70 -3.55 8.89
C LEU A 213 18.33 -2.70 7.68
N GLN A 214 18.46 -1.39 7.78
CA GLN A 214 18.22 -0.45 6.70
C GLN A 214 19.54 0.10 6.16
N TYR A 215 19.62 0.28 4.84
CA TYR A 215 20.83 0.73 4.16
C TYR A 215 20.50 1.66 2.98
N PRO A 216 20.91 2.92 2.98
CA PRO A 216 21.47 3.67 4.11
C PRO A 216 20.48 3.76 5.29
N ALA A 217 21.00 4.03 6.49
CA ALA A 217 20.19 4.25 7.68
C ALA A 217 19.37 5.56 7.60
N THR A 218 18.45 5.78 8.53
CA THR A 218 17.57 6.95 8.58
C THR A 218 18.31 8.29 8.56
N ASP A 219 19.47 8.35 9.18
CA ASP A 219 20.33 9.54 9.20
C ASP A 219 21.28 9.63 7.98
N GLY A 220 21.20 8.66 7.07
CA GLY A 220 22.04 8.55 5.87
C GLY A 220 23.39 7.87 6.11
N SER A 221 23.65 7.34 7.29
CA SER A 221 24.88 6.58 7.56
C SER A 221 24.93 5.28 6.76
N ILE A 222 26.15 4.88 6.41
CA ILE A 222 26.44 3.69 5.61
C ILE A 222 27.39 2.82 6.44
N GLU A 223 26.88 1.66 6.85
CA GLU A 223 27.59 0.73 7.72
C GLU A 223 27.91 -0.56 6.97
N ASP A 224 29.05 -1.20 7.30
CA ASP A 224 29.37 -2.53 6.82
C ASP A 224 28.77 -3.59 7.75
N TYR A 225 27.71 -4.22 7.30
CA TYR A 225 27.00 -5.26 8.04
C TYR A 225 27.54 -6.69 7.79
N SER A 226 28.61 -6.88 7.03
CA SER A 226 29.13 -8.20 6.62
C SER A 226 29.40 -9.13 7.80
N THR A 227 30.02 -8.60 8.87
CA THR A 227 30.31 -9.38 10.08
C THR A 227 29.01 -9.77 10.80
N LEU A 228 28.08 -8.85 10.91
CA LEU A 228 26.80 -9.06 11.61
C LEU A 228 25.94 -10.07 10.86
N VAL A 229 25.87 -10.01 9.51
CA VAL A 229 25.20 -11.00 8.67
C VAL A 229 25.80 -12.39 8.85
N THR A 230 27.13 -12.48 8.91
CA THR A 230 27.82 -13.74 9.16
C THR A 230 27.44 -14.33 10.53
N GLN A 231 27.38 -13.54 11.56
CA GLN A 231 26.97 -13.96 12.91
C GLN A 231 25.49 -14.43 12.91
N ALA A 232 24.59 -13.66 12.26
CA ALA A 232 23.18 -14.04 12.13
C ALA A 232 23.02 -15.41 11.49
N HIS A 233 23.67 -15.63 10.35
CA HIS A 233 23.62 -16.92 9.64
C HIS A 233 24.20 -18.06 10.47
N ALA A 234 25.31 -17.86 11.19
CA ALA A 234 25.88 -18.86 12.07
C ALA A 234 24.93 -19.27 13.22
N ALA A 235 24.09 -18.34 13.67
CA ALA A 235 23.04 -18.58 14.67
C ALA A 235 21.72 -19.10 14.10
N GLY A 236 21.63 -19.29 12.76
CA GLY A 236 20.37 -19.65 12.09
C GLY A 236 19.30 -18.56 12.17
N VAL A 237 19.72 -17.32 12.31
CA VAL A 237 18.85 -16.13 12.32
C VAL A 237 18.78 -15.57 10.91
N LEU A 238 17.58 -15.28 10.42
CA LEU A 238 17.39 -14.74 9.09
C LEU A 238 17.76 -13.25 9.04
N PHE A 239 18.39 -12.86 7.96
CA PHE A 239 18.74 -11.46 7.71
C PHE A 239 17.78 -10.86 6.68
N VAL A 240 17.23 -9.70 7.00
CA VAL A 240 16.39 -8.87 6.13
C VAL A 240 17.09 -7.52 5.92
N GLY A 241 17.38 -7.19 4.69
CA GLY A 241 17.88 -5.88 4.31
C GLY A 241 16.76 -5.00 3.76
N ALA A 242 16.71 -3.74 4.18
CA ALA A 242 15.87 -2.70 3.59
C ALA A 242 16.76 -1.67 2.86
N PRO A 243 17.36 -2.02 1.71
CA PRO A 243 18.26 -1.13 1.00
C PRO A 243 17.51 -0.22 0.04
N ASP A 244 18.04 1.00 -0.14
CA ASP A 244 17.78 1.77 -1.35
C ASP A 244 18.48 1.08 -2.54
N LEU A 245 17.74 0.82 -3.62
CA LEU A 245 18.29 0.14 -4.80
C LEU A 245 19.49 0.89 -5.42
N LEU A 246 19.53 2.20 -5.31
CA LEU A 246 20.68 3.00 -5.77
C LEU A 246 21.95 2.74 -4.96
N ALA A 247 21.83 2.28 -3.73
CA ALA A 247 22.95 1.99 -2.85
C ALA A 247 23.50 0.54 -3.01
N LEU A 248 22.77 -0.36 -3.66
CA LEU A 248 23.17 -1.77 -3.84
C LEU A 248 24.43 -2.01 -4.69
N PRO A 249 24.74 -1.21 -5.73
CA PRO A 249 25.91 -1.43 -6.58
C PRO A 249 27.27 -1.05 -5.99
N ARG A 250 27.37 -0.84 -4.69
CA ARG A 250 28.62 -0.44 -4.01
C ARG A 250 29.23 -1.54 -3.17
#